data_5c53458811cd4a79331523d331baba83
#
_entry.id   5c53458811cd4a79331523d331baba83
#
_cell.length_a   1.000
_cell.length_b   1.000
_cell.length_c   1.000
_cell.angle_alpha   90.00
_cell.angle_beta   90.00
_cell.angle_gamma   90.00
#
_symmetry.space_group_name_H-M   'P 1'
#
loop_
_entity.id
_entity.type
_entity.pdbx_description
1 polymer ?
#
loop_
_entity_poly.entity_id
_entity_poly.type
_entity_poly.pdbx_seq_one_letter_code
_entity_poly.pdbx_strand_id
1 'polypeptide(L)'
;MNVAERLQEKGIQPSAHRVAVASYVLVTDEHPSADLVWKRVREGFPQISRATVYNTLNLFVDKGLLRELNLDPDRVVFDPIMVTHHHFIDEESGSIHDVPWDRLQVNNLEGLEDYEIDDYMVVMRGRKKSAVSSQ
;
A
#
# COMPACT_ATOMS: atom_id res chain seq x y z
N MET A 1 3.55 -20.46 2.52
CA MET A 1 2.37 -20.17 3.37
C MET A 1 1.25 -19.65 2.49
N ASN A 2 0.07 -20.24 2.57
CA ASN A 2 -1.06 -19.78 1.77
C ASN A 2 -1.75 -18.57 2.42
N VAL A 3 -2.71 -18.00 1.69
CA VAL A 3 -3.39 -16.77 2.15
C VAL A 3 -4.13 -17.00 3.47
N ALA A 4 -4.84 -18.12 3.61
CA ALA A 4 -5.58 -18.42 4.83
C ALA A 4 -4.65 -18.51 6.04
N GLU A 5 -3.49 -19.12 5.88
CA GLU A 5 -2.49 -19.22 6.95
C GLU A 5 -1.94 -17.85 7.33
N ARG A 6 -1.71 -16.98 6.34
CA ARG A 6 -1.25 -15.62 6.60
C ARG A 6 -2.26 -14.84 7.42
N LEU A 7 -3.55 -14.99 7.11
CA LEU A 7 -4.61 -14.36 7.89
C LEU A 7 -4.63 -14.88 9.33
N GLN A 8 -4.53 -16.19 9.49
CA GLN A 8 -4.55 -16.81 10.81
C GLN A 8 -3.39 -16.35 11.68
N GLU A 9 -2.21 -16.18 11.09
CA GLU A 9 -1.05 -15.68 11.83
C GLU A 9 -1.28 -14.29 12.41
N LYS A 10 -2.10 -13.49 11.74
CA LYS A 10 -2.42 -12.13 12.20
C LYS A 10 -3.69 -12.09 13.06
N GLY A 11 -4.20 -13.26 13.45
CA GLY A 11 -5.40 -13.33 14.28
C GLY A 11 -6.68 -13.03 13.51
N ILE A 12 -6.67 -13.21 12.20
CA ILE A 12 -7.83 -12.98 11.34
C ILE A 12 -8.40 -14.31 10.91
N GLN A 13 -9.67 -14.54 11.24
CA GLN A 13 -10.35 -15.76 10.80
C GLN A 13 -10.60 -15.69 9.30
N PRO A 14 -10.13 -16.67 8.52
CA PRO A 14 -10.37 -16.69 7.08
C PRO A 14 -11.84 -16.89 6.77
N SER A 15 -12.37 -16.06 5.90
CA SER A 15 -13.70 -16.21 5.32
C SER A 15 -13.55 -16.04 3.82
N ALA A 16 -14.61 -16.39 3.06
CA ALA A 16 -14.54 -16.27 1.61
C ALA A 16 -14.19 -14.84 1.18
N HIS A 17 -14.81 -13.84 1.82
CA HIS A 17 -14.54 -12.42 1.53
C HIS A 17 -13.09 -12.05 1.84
N ARG A 18 -12.63 -12.42 3.02
CA ARG A 18 -11.28 -12.05 3.49
C ARG A 18 -10.20 -12.70 2.63
N VAL A 19 -10.41 -13.96 2.27
CA VAL A 19 -9.47 -14.66 1.40
C VAL A 19 -9.46 -14.02 0.01
N ALA A 20 -10.62 -13.66 -0.53
CA ALA A 20 -10.71 -13.03 -1.85
C ALA A 20 -9.96 -11.68 -1.87
N VAL A 21 -10.18 -10.84 -0.86
CA VAL A 21 -9.49 -9.54 -0.77
C VAL A 21 -8.00 -9.74 -0.58
N ALA A 22 -7.60 -10.62 0.34
CA ALA A 22 -6.19 -10.88 0.62
C ALA A 22 -5.46 -11.45 -0.59
N SER A 23 -6.12 -12.30 -1.38
CA SER A 23 -5.50 -12.93 -2.55
C SER A 23 -5.07 -11.91 -3.60
N TYR A 24 -5.71 -10.74 -3.63
CA TYR A 24 -5.29 -9.66 -4.51
C TYR A 24 -4.35 -8.69 -3.78
N VAL A 25 -4.77 -8.17 -2.63
CA VAL A 25 -4.10 -7.00 -2.03
C VAL A 25 -2.74 -7.35 -1.44
N LEU A 26 -2.51 -8.62 -1.07
CA LEU A 26 -1.23 -9.02 -0.48
C LEU A 26 -0.14 -9.31 -1.52
N VAL A 27 -0.49 -9.39 -2.79
CA VAL A 27 0.49 -9.75 -3.83
C VAL A 27 0.61 -8.70 -4.92
N THR A 28 -0.29 -7.71 -4.95
CA THR A 28 -0.26 -6.69 -5.99
C THR A 28 0.80 -5.64 -5.73
N ASP A 29 1.38 -5.10 -6.78
CA ASP A 29 2.27 -3.94 -6.72
C ASP A 29 1.58 -2.67 -7.23
N GLU A 30 0.27 -2.70 -7.42
CA GLU A 30 -0.49 -1.57 -7.95
C GLU A 30 -0.68 -0.43 -6.96
N HIS A 31 -0.42 -0.64 -5.68
CA HIS A 31 -0.74 0.32 -4.61
C HIS A 31 -2.19 0.77 -4.70
N PRO A 32 -3.14 -0.17 -4.56
CA PRO A 32 -4.54 0.11 -4.89
C PRO A 32 -5.23 0.97 -3.85
N SER A 33 -6.14 1.82 -4.33
CA SER A 33 -7.17 2.42 -3.49
C SER A 33 -8.20 1.35 -3.12
N ALA A 34 -9.06 1.64 -2.14
CA ALA A 34 -10.13 0.71 -1.77
C ALA A 34 -11.07 0.44 -2.95
N ASP A 35 -11.36 1.45 -3.77
CA ASP A 35 -12.19 1.29 -4.97
C ASP A 35 -11.54 0.36 -5.99
N LEU A 36 -10.24 0.48 -6.19
CA LEU A 36 -9.54 -0.42 -7.11
C LEU A 36 -9.55 -1.84 -6.58
N VAL A 37 -9.34 -2.02 -5.27
CA VAL A 37 -9.43 -3.36 -4.67
C VAL A 37 -10.79 -3.97 -4.95
N TRP A 38 -11.87 -3.20 -4.75
CA TRP A 38 -13.21 -3.69 -5.02
C TRP A 38 -13.38 -4.10 -6.48
N LYS A 39 -12.91 -3.26 -7.41
CA LYS A 39 -13.00 -3.55 -8.84
C LYS A 39 -12.26 -4.83 -9.22
N ARG A 40 -11.08 -5.04 -8.67
CA ARG A 40 -10.29 -6.24 -8.95
C ARG A 40 -10.91 -7.49 -8.33
N VAL A 41 -11.31 -7.40 -7.08
CA VAL A 41 -11.84 -8.56 -6.36
C VAL A 41 -13.17 -9.02 -6.93
N ARG A 42 -14.02 -8.08 -7.35
CA ARG A 42 -15.33 -8.47 -7.87
C ARG A 42 -15.27 -9.21 -9.19
N GLU A 43 -14.14 -9.17 -9.89
CA GLU A 43 -13.96 -9.96 -11.10
C GLU A 43 -14.09 -11.46 -10.82
N GLY A 44 -13.57 -11.91 -9.68
CA GLY A 44 -13.68 -13.30 -9.25
C GLY A 44 -14.72 -13.54 -8.17
N PHE A 45 -15.29 -12.48 -7.62
CA PHE A 45 -16.27 -12.55 -6.54
C PHE A 45 -17.35 -11.49 -6.78
N PRO A 46 -18.22 -11.68 -7.81
CA PRO A 46 -19.09 -10.60 -8.30
C PRO A 46 -20.07 -10.02 -7.28
N GLN A 47 -20.40 -10.77 -6.23
CA GLN A 47 -21.40 -10.35 -5.25
C GLN A 47 -20.82 -9.57 -4.09
N ILE A 48 -19.51 -9.37 -4.05
CA ILE A 48 -18.88 -8.65 -2.95
C ILE A 48 -19.25 -7.16 -3.00
N SER A 49 -19.67 -6.61 -1.87
CA SER A 49 -20.03 -5.19 -1.78
C SER A 49 -18.82 -4.34 -1.50
N ARG A 50 -18.92 -3.05 -1.84
CA ARG A 50 -17.89 -2.08 -1.49
C ARG A 50 -17.68 -2.02 0.02
N ALA A 51 -18.78 -2.02 0.78
CA ALA A 51 -18.70 -1.95 2.24
C ALA A 51 -17.91 -3.12 2.82
N THR A 52 -18.11 -4.32 2.29
CA THR A 52 -17.38 -5.50 2.75
C THR A 52 -15.89 -5.35 2.44
N VAL A 53 -15.54 -4.85 1.26
CA VAL A 53 -14.12 -4.63 0.90
C VAL A 53 -13.49 -3.60 1.83
N TYR A 54 -14.16 -2.47 2.06
CA TYR A 54 -13.65 -1.41 2.92
C TYR A 54 -13.44 -1.90 4.35
N ASN A 55 -14.42 -2.62 4.90
CA ASN A 55 -14.32 -3.17 6.25
C ASN A 55 -13.19 -4.20 6.36
N THR A 56 -13.01 -5.01 5.31
CA THR A 56 -11.94 -6.00 5.27
C THR A 56 -10.56 -5.34 5.22
N LEU A 57 -10.40 -4.30 4.40
CA LEU A 57 -9.14 -3.56 4.34
C LEU A 57 -8.81 -2.90 5.66
N ASN A 58 -9.79 -2.30 6.32
CA ASN A 58 -9.59 -1.70 7.63
C ASN A 58 -9.15 -2.74 8.67
N LEU A 59 -9.75 -3.92 8.63
CA LEU A 59 -9.33 -5.01 9.50
C LEU A 59 -7.88 -5.41 9.24
N PHE A 60 -7.49 -5.50 7.97
CA PHE A 60 -6.13 -5.86 7.60
C PHE A 60 -5.11 -4.82 8.06
N VAL A 61 -5.47 -3.54 7.99
CA VAL A 61 -4.61 -2.46 8.52
C VAL A 61 -4.49 -2.58 10.03
N ASP A 62 -5.60 -2.77 10.74
CA ASP A 62 -5.61 -2.89 12.20
C ASP A 62 -4.76 -4.07 12.68
N LYS A 63 -4.75 -5.15 11.93
CA LYS A 63 -4.00 -6.36 12.30
C LYS A 63 -2.57 -6.38 11.77
N GLY A 64 -2.13 -5.31 11.13
CA GLY A 64 -0.76 -5.21 10.66
C GLY A 64 -0.44 -6.00 9.41
N LEU A 65 -1.45 -6.34 8.63
CA LEU A 65 -1.28 -7.06 7.39
C LEU A 65 -1.04 -6.12 6.21
N LEU A 66 -1.63 -4.94 6.27
CA LEU A 66 -1.49 -3.87 5.28
C LEU A 66 -1.08 -2.58 5.94
N ARG A 67 -0.49 -1.70 5.15
CA ARG A 67 -0.24 -0.31 5.52
C ARG A 67 -1.17 0.56 4.68
N GLU A 68 -1.79 1.54 5.33
CA GLU A 68 -2.55 2.58 4.65
C GLU A 68 -1.64 3.77 4.41
N LEU A 69 -1.56 4.22 3.16
CA LEU A 69 -0.70 5.33 2.78
C LEU A 69 -1.55 6.50 2.29
N ASN A 70 -1.37 7.65 2.95
CA ASN A 70 -2.01 8.91 2.56
C ASN A 70 -0.98 9.73 1.78
N LEU A 71 -0.92 9.51 0.46
CA LEU A 71 0.11 10.11 -0.37
C LEU A 71 -0.18 11.56 -0.73
N ASP A 72 -1.46 11.91 -0.80
CA ASP A 72 -1.93 13.29 -0.96
C ASP A 72 -3.36 13.38 -0.40
N PRO A 73 -3.96 14.58 -0.29
CA PRO A 73 -5.27 14.73 0.34
C PRO A 73 -6.38 13.88 -0.26
N ASP A 74 -6.28 13.55 -1.54
CA ASP A 74 -7.34 12.85 -2.27
C ASP A 74 -7.00 11.39 -2.55
N ARG A 75 -5.84 10.91 -2.06
CA ARG A 75 -5.37 9.59 -2.47
C ARG A 75 -4.89 8.78 -1.29
N VAL A 76 -5.69 7.77 -0.96
CA VAL A 76 -5.36 6.78 0.06
C VAL A 76 -5.19 5.44 -0.65
N VAL A 77 -4.04 4.80 -0.45
CA VAL A 77 -3.75 3.51 -1.07
C VAL A 77 -3.27 2.51 -0.02
N PHE A 78 -3.23 1.25 -0.38
CA PHE A 78 -2.87 0.16 0.52
C PHE A 78 -1.64 -0.56 0.00
N ASP A 79 -0.76 -0.94 0.92
CA ASP A 79 0.52 -1.53 0.60
C ASP A 79 0.77 -2.72 1.53
N PRO A 80 0.96 -3.93 0.98
CA PRO A 80 1.25 -5.11 1.80
C PRO A 80 2.70 -5.17 2.27
N ILE A 81 3.57 -4.32 1.74
CA ILE A 81 4.99 -4.34 2.08
C ILE A 81 5.19 -3.65 3.42
N MET A 82 5.55 -4.42 4.43
CA MET A 82 5.75 -3.92 5.78
C MET A 82 7.19 -3.42 6.01
N VAL A 83 8.07 -3.58 5.03
CA VAL A 83 9.43 -3.03 5.08
C VAL A 83 9.35 -1.55 4.69
N THR A 84 10.03 -0.70 5.46
CA THR A 84 10.03 0.74 5.21
C THR A 84 10.68 1.06 3.87
N HIS A 85 10.02 1.88 3.07
CA HIS A 85 10.55 2.33 1.78
C HIS A 85 9.94 3.69 1.42
N HIS A 86 10.52 4.33 0.40
CA HIS A 86 10.00 5.59 -0.12
C HIS A 86 9.14 5.34 -1.34
N HIS A 87 8.43 6.35 -1.81
CA HIS A 87 7.52 6.23 -2.95
C HIS A 87 7.78 7.32 -3.97
N PHE A 88 7.66 6.97 -5.25
CA PHE A 88 7.65 7.93 -6.35
C PHE A 88 6.31 7.83 -7.07
N ILE A 89 5.62 8.97 -7.19
CA ILE A 89 4.36 9.06 -7.92
C ILE A 89 4.65 9.59 -9.30
N ASP A 90 4.38 8.76 -10.31
CA ASP A 90 4.47 9.16 -11.71
C ASP A 90 3.19 9.89 -12.07
N GLU A 91 3.28 11.20 -12.28
CA GLU A 91 2.11 12.03 -12.53
C GLU A 91 1.52 11.83 -13.92
N GLU A 92 2.28 11.29 -14.85
CA GLU A 92 1.77 10.99 -16.19
C GLU A 92 0.87 9.75 -16.19
N SER A 93 1.32 8.68 -15.55
CA SER A 93 0.57 7.42 -15.54
C SER A 93 -0.30 7.24 -14.31
N GLY A 94 -0.01 7.98 -13.25
CA GLY A 94 -0.64 7.79 -11.95
C GLY A 94 -0.07 6.61 -11.17
N SER A 95 0.92 5.90 -11.69
CA SER A 95 1.51 4.76 -10.99
C SER A 95 2.38 5.19 -9.83
N ILE A 96 2.47 4.32 -8.83
CA ILE A 96 3.30 4.52 -7.65
C ILE A 96 4.41 3.48 -7.69
N HIS A 97 5.63 3.96 -7.55
CA HIS A 97 6.81 3.09 -7.57
C HIS A 97 7.49 3.12 -6.20
N ASP A 98 7.86 1.95 -5.71
CA ASP A 98 8.61 1.85 -4.48
C ASP A 98 10.07 2.21 -4.74
N VAL A 99 10.63 3.01 -3.85
CA VAL A 99 12.05 3.37 -3.89
C VAL A 99 12.70 2.80 -2.65
N PRO A 100 13.73 1.94 -2.81
CA PRO A 100 14.38 1.34 -1.65
C PRO A 100 14.84 2.38 -0.64
N TRP A 101 14.72 2.05 0.63
CA TRP A 101 15.03 2.96 1.73
C TRP A 101 16.42 3.57 1.61
N ASP A 102 17.40 2.78 1.24
CA ASP A 102 18.80 3.20 1.17
C ASP A 102 19.16 3.99 -0.09
N ARG A 103 18.21 4.17 -1.01
CA ARG A 103 18.44 4.99 -2.21
C ARG A 103 18.35 6.49 -1.92
N LEU A 104 17.81 6.85 -0.76
CA LEU A 104 17.71 8.25 -0.33
C LEU A 104 18.31 8.39 1.05
N GLN A 105 18.82 9.57 1.34
CA GLN A 105 19.26 9.94 2.67
C GLN A 105 18.45 11.15 3.12
N VAL A 106 17.83 11.04 4.29
CA VAL A 106 17.17 12.17 4.93
C VAL A 106 18.02 12.56 6.13
N ASN A 107 18.55 13.78 6.08
CA ASN A 107 19.47 14.28 7.09
C ASN A 107 18.76 15.18 8.08
N ASN A 108 19.34 15.34 9.26
CA ASN A 108 18.91 16.31 10.27
C ASN A 108 17.55 16.02 10.92
N LEU A 109 17.12 14.77 10.92
CA LEU A 109 15.91 14.41 11.68
C LEU A 109 16.07 14.69 13.17
N GLU A 110 17.27 14.49 13.69
CA GLU A 110 17.60 14.76 15.08
C GLU A 110 17.50 16.25 15.42
N GLY A 111 17.51 17.13 14.40
CA GLY A 111 17.28 18.56 14.60
C GLY A 111 15.85 18.92 14.94
N LEU A 112 14.92 17.97 14.83
CA LEU A 112 13.53 18.16 15.22
C LEU A 112 13.36 17.77 16.69
N GLU A 113 13.97 18.57 17.55
CA GLU A 113 14.10 18.23 18.97
C GLU A 113 12.79 18.18 19.74
N ASP A 114 11.76 18.85 19.22
CA ASP A 114 10.44 18.89 19.87
C ASP A 114 9.60 17.64 19.56
N TYR A 115 10.11 16.73 18.75
CA TYR A 115 9.34 15.58 18.27
C TYR A 115 10.06 14.29 18.49
N GLU A 116 9.32 13.29 18.92
CA GLU A 116 9.76 11.90 18.94
C GLU A 116 9.28 11.27 17.65
N ILE A 117 10.21 10.95 16.73
CA ILE A 117 9.85 10.45 15.40
C ILE A 117 9.99 8.94 15.39
N ASP A 118 8.86 8.27 15.31
CA ASP A 118 8.84 6.80 15.25
C ASP A 118 9.12 6.28 13.83
N ASP A 119 8.73 7.05 12.82
CA ASP A 119 8.75 6.59 11.45
C ASP A 119 8.68 7.79 10.50
N TYR A 120 9.19 7.63 9.30
CA TYR A 120 9.03 8.62 8.24
C TYR A 120 9.18 7.95 6.87
N MET A 121 8.71 8.62 5.83
CA MET A 121 8.96 8.23 4.45
C MET A 121 8.99 9.47 3.57
N VAL A 122 9.61 9.35 2.41
CA VAL A 122 9.64 10.42 1.42
C VAL A 122 8.73 10.04 0.26
N VAL A 123 7.85 10.96 -0.11
CA VAL A 123 6.98 10.79 -1.27
C VAL A 123 7.41 11.83 -2.30
N MET A 124 7.85 11.35 -3.45
CA MET A 124 8.30 12.21 -4.54
C MET A 124 7.27 12.20 -5.64
N ARG A 125 7.10 13.33 -6.31
CA ARG A 125 6.19 13.48 -7.43
C ARG A 125 6.94 13.97 -8.63
N GLY A 126 6.62 13.45 -9.78
CA GLY A 126 7.25 13.89 -11.01
C GLY A 126 6.97 12.95 -12.15
N ARG A 127 7.92 12.84 -13.03
CA ARG A 127 7.82 12.00 -14.22
C ARG A 127 9.12 11.25 -14.39
N LYS A 128 9.04 10.09 -15.00
CA LYS A 128 10.24 9.35 -15.37
C LYS A 128 11.02 10.15 -16.41
N LYS A 129 12.33 10.11 -16.30
CA LYS A 129 13.18 10.71 -17.33
C LYS A 129 12.98 9.97 -18.64
N SER A 130 13.00 10.71 -19.74
CA SER A 130 12.94 10.14 -21.07
C SER A 130 14.19 9.28 -21.30
N ALA A 131 14.01 8.14 -22.00
CA ALA A 131 15.15 7.28 -22.34
C ALA A 131 16.21 8.01 -23.15
N VAL A 132 15.81 9.00 -23.96
CA VAL A 132 16.75 9.80 -24.75
C VAL A 132 17.60 10.68 -23.85
N SER A 133 17.08 11.16 -22.76
CA SER A 133 17.81 12.06 -21.85
C SER A 133 18.84 11.34 -20.99
N SER A 134 18.86 10.03 -21.01
CA SER A 134 19.79 9.26 -20.21
C SER A 134 21.19 9.13 -20.80
N GLN A 135 21.42 9.68 -21.95
CA GLN A 135 22.71 9.59 -22.63
C GLN A 135 23.75 10.58 -22.11
#